data_70dd6644f02864e0489897efb08a93ac
#
_entry.id   70dd6644f02864e0489897efb08a93ac
#
_cell.length_a   1.000
_cell.length_b   1.000
_cell.length_c   1.000
_cell.angle_alpha   90.00
_cell.angle_beta   90.00
_cell.angle_gamma   90.00
#
_symmetry.space_group_name_H-M   'P 1'
#
loop_
_entity.id
_entity.type
_entity.pdbx_description
1 polymer ?
#
loop_
_entity_poly.entity_id
_entity_poly.type
_entity_poly.pdbx_seq_one_letter_code
_entity_poly.pdbx_strand_id
1 'polypeptide(L)'
;DVAIKLVSLYFTKDEALPWAMRRNQHMPLESRHLFKFVNWSILLPEKYRKDYVYTEPILGGLSYSLPGLTDSRALPLLANDSQLQNLPLTYILTCQHDLLRDDGLMYVTRLRNVGVQVVHEHIEDGIHGALSFMTSPFYLRLGLRIRDMYVSWLDKNL
;
A
#
# COMPACT_ATOMS: atom_id res chain seq x y z
N ASP A 1 1.67 1.60 -15.74
CA ASP A 1 0.35 1.31 -16.29
C ASP A 1 -0.08 -0.14 -16.17
N VAL A 2 0.84 -1.09 -16.24
CA VAL A 2 0.55 -2.51 -16.00
C VAL A 2 0.01 -2.72 -14.57
N ALA A 3 0.58 -2.05 -13.60
CA ALA A 3 0.15 -2.15 -12.20
C ALA A 3 -1.30 -1.70 -12.00
N ILE A 4 -1.68 -0.55 -12.53
CA ILE A 4 -3.07 -0.06 -12.48
C ILE A 4 -4.02 -1.06 -13.13
N LYS A 5 -3.63 -1.64 -14.27
CA LYS A 5 -4.41 -2.66 -14.93
C LYS A 5 -4.59 -3.91 -14.07
N LEU A 6 -3.52 -4.41 -13.45
CA LEU A 6 -3.58 -5.59 -12.58
C LEU A 6 -4.44 -5.34 -11.35
N VAL A 7 -4.27 -4.18 -10.69
CA VAL A 7 -5.09 -3.80 -9.54
C VAL A 7 -6.56 -3.66 -9.94
N SER A 8 -6.86 -3.04 -11.09
CA SER A 8 -8.26 -2.89 -11.54
C SER A 8 -8.94 -4.23 -11.80
N LEU A 9 -8.22 -5.22 -12.32
CA LEU A 9 -8.75 -6.56 -12.57
C LEU A 9 -9.16 -7.32 -11.30
N TYR A 10 -8.64 -6.92 -10.15
CA TYR A 10 -9.07 -7.45 -8.87
C TYR A 10 -10.54 -7.07 -8.55
N PHE A 11 -10.97 -5.91 -9.00
CA PHE A 11 -12.32 -5.38 -8.73
C PHE A 11 -13.30 -5.62 -9.88
N THR A 12 -12.85 -5.49 -11.13
CA THR A 12 -13.70 -5.62 -12.32
C THR A 12 -12.87 -5.84 -13.58
N LYS A 13 -13.51 -6.39 -14.61
CA LYS A 13 -12.94 -6.49 -15.96
C LYS A 13 -13.24 -5.26 -16.82
N ASP A 14 -14.01 -4.31 -16.32
CA ASP A 14 -14.37 -3.09 -17.05
C ASP A 14 -13.15 -2.17 -17.21
N GLU A 15 -12.89 -1.76 -18.43
CA GLU A 15 -11.78 -0.86 -18.78
C GLU A 15 -11.98 0.58 -18.28
N ALA A 16 -13.18 0.96 -17.85
CA ALA A 16 -13.43 2.28 -17.27
C ALA A 16 -12.67 2.48 -15.96
N LEU A 17 -12.52 1.43 -15.14
CA LEU A 17 -11.82 1.52 -13.86
C LEU A 17 -10.34 1.91 -14.01
N PRO A 18 -9.50 1.23 -14.81
CA PRO A 18 -8.10 1.64 -14.97
C PRO A 18 -7.95 3.05 -15.54
N TRP A 19 -8.86 3.52 -16.39
CA TRP A 19 -8.86 4.90 -16.85
C TRP A 19 -9.19 5.90 -15.74
N ALA A 20 -10.19 5.61 -14.92
CA ALA A 20 -10.54 6.43 -13.77
C ALA A 20 -9.41 6.47 -12.71
N MET A 21 -8.76 5.31 -12.46
CA MET A 21 -7.61 5.22 -11.55
C MET A 21 -6.43 6.09 -12.02
N ARG A 22 -6.09 6.05 -13.31
CA ARG A 22 -5.01 6.89 -13.89
C ARG A 22 -5.25 8.39 -13.72
N ARG A 23 -6.52 8.80 -13.68
CA ARG A 23 -6.93 10.20 -13.54
C ARG A 23 -7.25 10.58 -12.11
N ASN A 24 -7.07 9.65 -11.17
CA ASN A 24 -7.47 9.81 -9.78
C ASN A 24 -8.96 10.19 -9.62
N GLN A 25 -9.83 9.52 -10.38
CA GLN A 25 -11.27 9.79 -10.48
C GLN A 25 -12.15 8.57 -10.14
N HIS A 26 -11.55 7.52 -9.59
CA HIS A 26 -12.23 6.24 -9.39
C HIS A 26 -13.02 6.15 -8.08
N MET A 27 -12.86 7.14 -7.18
CA MET A 27 -13.51 7.10 -5.87
C MET A 27 -14.98 7.56 -5.96
N PRO A 28 -15.90 6.86 -5.24
CA PRO A 28 -17.30 7.23 -5.16
C PRO A 28 -17.52 8.60 -4.50
N LEU A 29 -18.66 9.25 -4.79
CA LEU A 29 -18.99 10.58 -4.27
C LEU A 29 -19.01 10.63 -2.73
N GLU A 30 -19.49 9.58 -2.09
CA GLU A 30 -19.62 9.47 -0.63
C GLU A 30 -18.28 9.20 0.09
N SER A 31 -17.20 8.93 -0.63
CA SER A 31 -15.92 8.46 -0.05
C SER A 31 -14.95 9.58 0.37
N ARG A 32 -15.33 10.85 0.25
CA ARG A 32 -14.47 11.98 0.64
C ARG A 32 -13.88 11.84 2.06
N HIS A 33 -14.65 11.31 2.99
CA HIS A 33 -14.22 11.10 4.38
C HIS A 33 -13.05 10.14 4.53
N LEU A 34 -12.77 9.30 3.50
CA LEU A 34 -11.65 8.34 3.47
C LEU A 34 -10.32 8.99 3.06
N PHE A 35 -10.33 10.18 2.44
CA PHE A 35 -9.12 10.81 1.89
C PHE A 35 -8.07 11.12 2.96
N LYS A 36 -8.50 11.40 4.20
CA LYS A 36 -7.57 11.58 5.33
C LYS A 36 -6.67 10.36 5.58
N PHE A 37 -7.13 9.16 5.19
CA PHE A 37 -6.40 7.91 5.37
C PHE A 37 -5.36 7.63 4.30
N VAL A 38 -5.42 8.35 3.18
CA VAL A 38 -4.51 8.23 2.03
C VAL A 38 -3.81 9.54 1.67
N ASN A 39 -3.92 10.54 2.53
CA ASN A 39 -3.24 11.82 2.33
C ASN A 39 -1.73 11.66 2.54
N TRP A 40 -1.01 11.39 1.46
CA TRP A 40 0.43 11.18 1.49
C TRP A 40 1.23 12.42 1.94
N SER A 41 0.67 13.64 1.80
CA SER A 41 1.36 14.86 2.27
C SER A 41 1.53 14.92 3.79
N ILE A 42 0.69 14.18 4.52
CA ILE A 42 0.73 14.07 5.98
C ILE A 42 1.37 12.75 6.43
N LEU A 43 1.08 11.67 5.71
CA LEU A 43 1.41 10.31 6.13
C LEU A 43 2.78 9.83 5.65
N LEU A 44 3.30 10.35 4.53
CA LEU A 44 4.62 9.99 4.05
C LEU A 44 5.72 10.80 4.75
N PRO A 45 6.85 10.18 5.11
CA PRO A 45 8.05 10.90 5.53
C PRO A 45 8.51 11.89 4.46
N GLU A 46 9.02 13.03 4.86
CA GLU A 46 9.40 14.14 3.98
C GLU A 46 10.32 13.72 2.83
N LYS A 47 11.32 12.87 3.11
CA LYS A 47 12.27 12.36 2.11
C LYS A 47 11.63 11.68 0.90
N TYR A 48 10.38 11.17 1.03
CA TYR A 48 9.65 10.51 -0.05
C TYR A 48 8.65 11.42 -0.74
N ARG A 49 8.31 12.58 -0.16
CA ARG A 49 7.36 13.54 -0.75
C ARG A 49 8.00 14.39 -1.84
N LYS A 50 9.30 14.70 -1.73
CA LYS A 50 10.05 15.57 -2.63
C LYS A 50 9.27 16.90 -2.88
N ASP A 51 9.23 17.34 -4.13
CA ASP A 51 8.55 18.58 -4.55
C ASP A 51 7.11 18.34 -5.01
N TYR A 52 6.52 17.18 -4.76
CA TYR A 52 5.17 16.86 -5.18
C TYR A 52 4.13 17.55 -4.28
N VAL A 53 3.12 18.14 -4.92
CA VAL A 53 1.98 18.77 -4.26
C VAL A 53 0.82 17.77 -4.20
N TYR A 54 0.26 17.59 -3.00
CA TYR A 54 -0.91 16.74 -2.84
C TYR A 54 -2.13 17.37 -3.53
N THR A 55 -2.83 16.56 -4.32
CA THR A 55 -4.12 16.90 -4.91
C THR A 55 -5.16 15.86 -4.48
N GLU A 56 -6.32 16.35 -4.02
CA GLU A 56 -7.42 15.42 -3.69
C GLU A 56 -7.92 14.68 -4.93
N PRO A 57 -8.35 13.41 -4.77
CA PRO A 57 -9.05 12.70 -5.83
C PRO A 57 -10.31 13.42 -6.29
N ILE A 58 -10.63 13.30 -7.57
CA ILE A 58 -11.91 13.77 -8.13
C ILE A 58 -12.92 12.65 -7.93
N LEU A 59 -14.03 12.98 -7.26
CA LEU A 59 -15.07 12.02 -6.93
C LEU A 59 -16.03 11.77 -8.10
N GLY A 60 -16.56 10.53 -8.17
CA GLY A 60 -17.66 10.19 -9.06
C GLY A 60 -17.30 10.10 -10.54
N GLY A 61 -16.04 9.81 -10.87
CA GLY A 61 -15.61 9.59 -12.27
C GLY A 61 -16.04 8.24 -12.87
N LEU A 62 -16.59 7.34 -12.07
CA LEU A 62 -17.23 6.10 -12.53
C LEU A 62 -18.75 6.27 -12.51
N SER A 63 -19.42 5.75 -13.53
CA SER A 63 -20.89 5.76 -13.66
C SER A 63 -21.59 4.68 -12.82
N TYR A 64 -20.82 3.83 -12.15
CA TYR A 64 -21.31 2.71 -11.35
C TYR A 64 -20.54 2.59 -10.03
N SER A 65 -21.12 1.91 -9.05
CA SER A 65 -20.50 1.66 -7.74
C SER A 65 -19.68 0.38 -7.76
N LEU A 66 -18.50 0.44 -7.13
CA LEU A 66 -17.65 -0.70 -6.84
C LEU A 66 -17.36 -0.72 -5.33
N PRO A 67 -18.19 -1.39 -4.52
CA PRO A 67 -18.04 -1.39 -3.05
C PRO A 67 -16.66 -1.82 -2.56
N GLY A 68 -15.97 -2.70 -3.31
CA GLY A 68 -14.61 -3.13 -2.99
C GLY A 68 -13.59 -1.99 -2.96
N LEU A 69 -13.79 -0.89 -3.69
CA LEU A 69 -12.89 0.27 -3.69
C LEU A 69 -12.89 1.06 -2.38
N THR A 70 -13.83 0.81 -1.48
CA THR A 70 -13.90 1.43 -0.15
C THR A 70 -13.80 0.41 0.98
N ASP A 71 -13.64 -0.88 0.66
CA ASP A 71 -13.51 -1.96 1.64
C ASP A 71 -12.08 -2.05 2.18
N SER A 72 -11.92 -1.82 3.47
CA SER A 72 -10.60 -1.89 4.15
C SER A 72 -9.97 -3.27 4.13
N ARG A 73 -10.71 -4.34 3.86
CA ARG A 73 -10.17 -5.70 3.68
C ARG A 73 -9.45 -5.85 2.35
N ALA A 74 -9.86 -5.10 1.33
CA ALA A 74 -9.20 -5.03 0.03
C ALA A 74 -8.12 -3.93 0.00
N LEU A 75 -8.38 -2.81 0.67
CA LEU A 75 -7.52 -1.63 0.71
C LEU A 75 -7.22 -1.23 2.18
N PRO A 76 -6.25 -1.88 2.84
CA PRO A 76 -6.00 -1.71 4.29
C PRO A 76 -5.71 -0.27 4.73
N LEU A 77 -5.19 0.58 3.84
CA LEU A 77 -5.04 2.01 4.13
C LEU A 77 -6.36 2.72 4.44
N LEU A 78 -7.49 2.20 4.00
CA LEU A 78 -8.81 2.79 4.25
C LEU A 78 -9.42 2.36 5.58
N ALA A 79 -8.79 1.43 6.32
CA ALA A 79 -9.25 1.05 7.65
C ALA A 79 -9.28 2.27 8.58
N ASN A 80 -10.30 2.39 9.41
CA ASN A 80 -10.36 3.45 10.40
C ASN A 80 -9.44 3.15 11.61
N ASP A 81 -9.21 4.16 12.45
CA ASP A 81 -8.25 4.06 13.55
C ASP A 81 -8.67 3.00 14.59
N SER A 82 -9.97 2.80 14.83
CA SER A 82 -10.45 1.76 15.76
C SER A 82 -10.24 0.34 15.22
N GLN A 83 -10.19 0.17 13.90
CA GLN A 83 -9.84 -1.11 13.29
C GLN A 83 -8.34 -1.41 13.38
N LEU A 84 -7.51 -0.36 13.32
CA LEU A 84 -6.04 -0.51 13.35
C LEU A 84 -5.48 -0.64 14.77
N GLN A 85 -6.02 0.07 15.75
CA GLN A 85 -5.45 0.20 17.11
C GLN A 85 -5.27 -1.11 17.87
N ASN A 86 -6.00 -2.17 17.48
CA ASN A 86 -5.96 -3.48 18.14
C ASN A 86 -5.10 -4.51 17.38
N LEU A 87 -4.36 -4.07 16.37
CA LEU A 87 -3.47 -4.98 15.65
C LEU A 87 -2.27 -5.35 16.52
N PRO A 88 -1.78 -6.60 16.41
CA PRO A 88 -0.63 -7.07 17.17
C PRO A 88 0.66 -6.36 16.73
N LEU A 89 1.78 -6.71 17.39
CA LEU A 89 3.11 -6.37 16.91
C LEU A 89 3.24 -6.69 15.43
N THR A 90 3.50 -5.67 14.63
CA THR A 90 3.43 -5.75 13.17
C THR A 90 4.81 -5.53 12.55
N TYR A 91 5.22 -6.41 11.66
CA TYR A 91 6.43 -6.27 10.85
C TYR A 91 6.05 -5.86 9.43
N ILE A 92 6.64 -4.76 8.96
CA ILE A 92 6.42 -4.25 7.59
C ILE A 92 7.77 -4.09 6.91
N LEU A 93 7.90 -4.66 5.73
CA LEU A 93 9.05 -4.48 4.85
C LEU A 93 8.61 -3.74 3.60
N THR A 94 9.34 -2.68 3.26
CA THR A 94 9.13 -1.90 2.03
C THR A 94 10.38 -1.93 1.16
N CYS A 95 10.20 -1.89 -0.15
CA CYS A 95 11.28 -1.87 -1.12
C CYS A 95 11.33 -0.52 -1.86
N GLN A 96 12.53 0.03 -2.08
CA GLN A 96 12.71 1.34 -2.72
C GLN A 96 12.10 1.40 -4.13
N HIS A 97 12.25 0.31 -4.90
CA HIS A 97 11.77 0.22 -6.28
C HIS A 97 10.45 -0.58 -6.38
N ASP A 98 9.56 -0.38 -5.39
CA ASP A 98 8.22 -0.97 -5.36
C ASP A 98 7.17 0.12 -5.57
N LEU A 99 6.22 -0.15 -6.46
CA LEU A 99 5.09 0.74 -6.71
C LEU A 99 4.16 0.90 -5.49
N LEU A 100 4.18 -0.06 -4.55
CA LEU A 100 3.43 -0.03 -3.29
C LEU A 100 4.27 0.48 -2.11
N ARG A 101 5.50 0.97 -2.35
CA ARG A 101 6.38 1.50 -1.31
C ARG A 101 5.69 2.55 -0.45
N ASP A 102 5.07 3.52 -1.10
CA ASP A 102 4.47 4.67 -0.41
C ASP A 102 3.22 4.25 0.39
N ASP A 103 2.44 3.29 -0.13
CA ASP A 103 1.33 2.70 0.61
C ASP A 103 1.82 2.00 1.88
N GLY A 104 2.91 1.23 1.79
CA GLY A 104 3.54 0.59 2.94
C GLY A 104 4.04 1.60 3.98
N LEU A 105 4.69 2.68 3.55
CA LEU A 105 5.19 3.75 4.43
C LEU A 105 4.03 4.51 5.11
N MET A 106 2.96 4.81 4.38
CA MET A 106 1.77 5.44 4.96
C MET A 106 1.10 4.50 5.97
N TYR A 107 1.06 3.20 5.68
CA TYR A 107 0.49 2.22 6.60
C TYR A 107 1.28 2.12 7.89
N VAL A 108 2.63 2.09 7.83
CA VAL A 108 3.52 2.20 9.00
C VAL A 108 3.18 3.43 9.84
N THR A 109 3.05 4.59 9.20
CA THR A 109 2.71 5.84 9.89
C THR A 109 1.36 5.74 10.58
N ARG A 110 0.34 5.22 9.89
CA ARG A 110 -0.99 5.08 10.45
C ARG A 110 -1.05 4.14 11.64
N LEU A 111 -0.39 2.99 11.56
CA LEU A 111 -0.31 2.03 12.67
C LEU A 111 0.35 2.65 13.90
N ARG A 112 1.48 3.35 13.71
CA ARG A 112 2.17 4.04 14.81
C ARG A 112 1.32 5.12 15.45
N ASN A 113 0.58 5.88 14.65
CA ASN A 113 -0.30 6.96 15.15
C ASN A 113 -1.42 6.44 16.06
N VAL A 114 -1.85 5.20 15.90
CA VAL A 114 -2.87 4.55 16.74
C VAL A 114 -2.27 3.65 17.83
N GLY A 115 -0.95 3.72 18.06
CA GLY A 115 -0.27 3.04 19.15
C GLY A 115 0.15 1.59 18.88
N VAL A 116 0.04 1.10 17.65
CA VAL A 116 0.51 -0.24 17.30
C VAL A 116 2.04 -0.24 17.26
N GLN A 117 2.64 -1.26 17.85
CA GLN A 117 4.08 -1.49 17.76
C GLN A 117 4.43 -1.99 16.35
N VAL A 118 5.27 -1.23 15.64
CA VAL A 118 5.65 -1.55 14.25
C VAL A 118 7.16 -1.60 14.11
N VAL A 119 7.66 -2.76 13.69
CA VAL A 119 9.01 -2.93 13.17
C VAL A 119 8.96 -2.69 11.67
N HIS A 120 9.70 -1.70 11.19
CA HIS A 120 9.74 -1.35 9.76
C HIS A 120 11.15 -1.47 9.22
N GLU A 121 11.30 -2.27 8.17
CA GLU A 121 12.53 -2.42 7.41
C GLU A 121 12.34 -1.86 5.99
N HIS A 122 13.31 -1.07 5.55
CA HIS A 122 13.32 -0.51 4.19
C HIS A 122 14.51 -1.03 3.42
N ILE A 123 14.25 -1.61 2.24
CA ILE A 123 15.27 -2.24 1.39
C ILE A 123 15.57 -1.30 0.22
N GLU A 124 16.69 -0.59 0.29
CA GLU A 124 17.10 0.42 -0.70
C GLU A 124 17.29 -0.13 -2.12
N ASP A 125 17.80 -1.36 -2.25
CA ASP A 125 17.95 -2.08 -3.51
C ASP A 125 16.77 -3.02 -3.81
N GLY A 126 15.68 -2.91 -3.04
CA GLY A 126 14.51 -3.78 -3.12
C GLY A 126 13.62 -3.45 -4.32
N ILE A 127 13.07 -4.49 -4.92
CA ILE A 127 12.08 -4.42 -6.02
C ILE A 127 10.78 -5.10 -5.61
N HIS A 128 9.69 -4.75 -6.31
CA HIS A 128 8.38 -5.41 -6.13
C HIS A 128 8.49 -6.92 -6.38
N GLY A 129 7.91 -7.71 -5.47
CA GLY A 129 7.83 -9.16 -5.62
C GLY A 129 9.16 -9.90 -5.48
N ALA A 130 10.20 -9.30 -4.90
CA ALA A 130 11.53 -9.89 -4.77
C ALA A 130 11.53 -11.31 -4.16
N LEU A 131 10.61 -11.60 -3.23
CA LEU A 131 10.43 -12.94 -2.64
C LEU A 131 10.04 -14.00 -3.68
N SER A 132 9.33 -13.64 -4.72
CA SER A 132 8.93 -14.57 -5.80
C SER A 132 10.12 -15.05 -6.64
N PHE A 133 11.26 -14.38 -6.54
CA PHE A 133 12.47 -14.68 -7.31
C PHE A 133 13.55 -15.44 -6.51
N MET A 134 13.17 -16.10 -5.43
CA MET A 134 14.08 -16.93 -4.63
C MET A 134 14.40 -18.28 -5.26
N THR A 135 13.58 -18.72 -6.19
CA THR A 135 13.66 -20.05 -6.83
C THR A 135 13.89 -19.95 -8.32
N SER A 136 14.10 -21.10 -8.98
CA SER A 136 14.24 -21.19 -10.44
C SER A 136 13.11 -20.41 -11.15
N PRO A 137 13.41 -19.72 -12.25
CA PRO A 137 14.72 -19.66 -12.93
C PRO A 137 15.64 -18.50 -12.49
N PHE A 138 15.18 -17.59 -11.62
CA PHE A 138 15.87 -16.32 -11.39
C PHE A 138 16.90 -16.33 -10.25
N TYR A 139 16.64 -17.00 -9.14
CA TYR A 139 17.52 -17.09 -7.96
C TYR A 139 18.14 -15.76 -7.51
N LEU A 140 17.30 -14.73 -7.28
CA LEU A 140 17.81 -13.45 -6.80
C LEU A 140 18.25 -13.53 -5.34
N ARG A 141 19.51 -13.14 -5.06
CA ARG A 141 20.03 -13.02 -3.68
C ARG A 141 19.21 -12.05 -2.82
N LEU A 142 18.63 -11.04 -3.43
CA LEU A 142 17.72 -10.10 -2.78
C LEU A 142 16.53 -10.83 -2.12
N GLY A 143 15.88 -11.75 -2.83
CA GLY A 143 14.76 -12.53 -2.29
C GLY A 143 15.18 -13.38 -1.09
N LEU A 144 16.35 -14.05 -1.16
CA LEU A 144 16.92 -14.83 -0.06
C LEU A 144 17.20 -13.94 1.17
N ARG A 145 17.80 -12.77 0.96
CA ARG A 145 18.07 -11.81 2.04
C ARG A 145 16.76 -11.35 2.73
N ILE A 146 15.75 -11.01 1.96
CA ILE A 146 14.44 -10.58 2.50
C ILE A 146 13.80 -11.73 3.28
N ARG A 147 13.83 -12.97 2.76
CA ARG A 147 13.35 -14.15 3.48
C ARG A 147 14.04 -14.29 4.82
N ASP A 148 15.37 -14.21 4.85
CA ASP A 148 16.16 -14.41 6.07
C ASP A 148 15.86 -13.31 7.10
N MET A 149 15.58 -12.08 6.67
CA MET A 149 15.11 -11.00 7.54
C MET A 149 13.75 -11.35 8.18
N TYR A 150 12.78 -11.82 7.39
CA TYR A 150 11.47 -12.25 7.91
C TYR A 150 11.60 -13.40 8.90
N VAL A 151 12.34 -14.46 8.54
CA VAL A 151 12.55 -15.63 9.41
C VAL A 151 13.21 -15.19 10.71
N SER A 152 14.28 -14.39 10.64
CA SER A 152 14.97 -13.90 11.83
C SER A 152 14.08 -13.05 12.74
N TRP A 153 13.15 -12.30 12.17
CA TRP A 153 12.19 -11.55 12.97
C TRP A 153 11.15 -12.46 13.63
N LEU A 154 10.62 -13.43 12.90
CA LEU A 154 9.67 -14.42 13.43
C LEU A 154 10.29 -15.22 14.57
N ASP A 155 11.49 -15.74 14.41
CA ASP A 155 12.21 -16.52 15.44
C ASP A 155 12.42 -15.74 16.76
N LYS A 156 12.47 -14.42 16.69
CA LYS A 156 12.67 -13.55 17.86
C LYS A 156 11.37 -13.12 18.53
N ASN A 157 10.23 -13.20 17.83
CA ASN A 157 8.99 -12.58 18.29
C ASN A 157 7.80 -13.55 18.40
N LEU A 158 7.95 -14.78 17.97
CA LEU A 158 7.00 -15.87 18.16
C LEU A 158 7.54 -16.97 19.07
#